data_1e678f97674cd6339895fca7f5700279
#
_entry.id   1e678f97674cd6339895fca7f5700279
#
_cell.length_a   1.000
_cell.length_b   1.000
_cell.length_c   1.000
_cell.angle_alpha   90.00
_cell.angle_beta   90.00
_cell.angle_gamma   90.00
#
_symmetry.space_group_name_H-M   'P 1'
#
loop_
_entity.id
_entity.type
_entity.pdbx_description
1 polymer ?
#
loop_
_entity_poly.entity_id
_entity_poly.type
_entity_poly.pdbx_seq_one_letter_code
_entity_poly.pdbx_strand_id
1 'polypeptide(L)'
;MNLTTDDADGKIRLDQYLAAHLPELSRSRIQALIKSGDVQINGFAAKPKTPVSRGDSISVNIPEPELAEARPQDIPLDILYEDEDVVVINKESGMVVHPAAGNPDGTIVNALLHHCGDLSGIGGVERPGIVHRLDKDTSGCLVIAKNDGAHQSLTGQFAARSTEKRYLAVVQGIPRPSSGTVFTHIGRHPVNRLKMAVVNPGSGKAAITDYDLLCADPATDSALVLCTLHTGRTHHMLHLGHPLIGDPIYAKPSRQKAQPGRLMLHAWRLGFDHPRTGKRMEFEAPIPPEYTPWLQLFPNGLYGAVPAPRPMKEDQGLD
;
A
#
# COMPACT_ATOMS: atom_id res chain seq x y z
N MET A 1 29.87 -3.14 -13.82
CA MET A 1 29.79 -1.96 -14.71
C MET A 1 30.92 -1.02 -14.35
N ASN A 2 31.63 -0.45 -15.36
CA ASN A 2 32.72 0.49 -15.13
C ASN A 2 32.40 1.82 -15.79
N LEU A 3 32.65 2.92 -15.09
CA LEU A 3 32.46 4.29 -15.55
C LEU A 3 33.79 5.04 -15.46
N THR A 4 34.15 5.78 -16.49
CA THR A 4 35.28 6.72 -16.46
C THR A 4 34.72 8.13 -16.34
N THR A 5 35.26 8.92 -15.43
CA THR A 5 34.73 10.25 -15.11
C THR A 5 35.35 11.32 -15.94
N ASP A 6 34.84 11.56 -17.17
CA ASP A 6 35.41 12.55 -18.10
C ASP A 6 34.90 13.98 -17.83
N ASP A 7 33.79 14.13 -17.12
CA ASP A 7 33.07 15.37 -16.87
C ASP A 7 33.10 15.85 -15.40
N ALA A 8 33.82 15.12 -14.52
CA ALA A 8 33.86 15.44 -13.08
C ALA A 8 34.95 16.48 -12.76
N ASP A 9 34.65 17.46 -11.93
CA ASP A 9 35.49 18.58 -11.52
C ASP A 9 36.08 18.49 -10.11
N GLY A 10 35.93 17.33 -9.44
CA GLY A 10 36.38 17.10 -8.06
C GLY A 10 35.48 17.68 -6.98
N LYS A 11 34.35 18.30 -7.35
CA LYS A 11 33.39 18.92 -6.42
C LYS A 11 32.12 18.07 -6.25
N ILE A 12 31.81 17.19 -7.22
CA ILE A 12 30.62 16.34 -7.18
C ILE A 12 30.88 15.15 -6.25
N ARG A 13 29.90 14.85 -5.44
CA ARG A 13 29.93 13.67 -4.55
C ARG A 13 29.61 12.40 -5.34
N LEU A 14 30.25 11.28 -4.98
CA LEU A 14 30.05 10.00 -5.61
C LEU A 14 28.58 9.58 -5.71
N ASP A 15 27.80 9.75 -4.63
CA ASP A 15 26.37 9.40 -4.64
C ASP A 15 25.53 10.29 -5.57
N GLN A 16 25.96 11.51 -5.84
CA GLN A 16 25.30 12.43 -6.78
C GLN A 16 25.72 12.13 -8.21
N TYR A 17 27.02 11.91 -8.43
CA TYR A 17 27.57 11.57 -9.74
C TYR A 17 26.90 10.30 -10.28
N LEU A 18 26.87 9.23 -9.47
CA LEU A 18 26.24 7.97 -9.86
C LEU A 18 24.73 8.11 -10.07
N ALA A 19 24.02 8.93 -9.28
CA ALA A 19 22.59 9.16 -9.49
C ALA A 19 22.28 9.89 -10.81
N ALA A 20 23.20 10.67 -11.34
CA ALA A 20 23.06 11.31 -12.64
C ALA A 20 23.36 10.35 -13.81
N HIS A 21 24.29 9.41 -13.62
CA HIS A 21 24.75 8.49 -14.68
C HIS A 21 24.05 7.13 -14.67
N LEU A 22 23.32 6.79 -13.57
CA LEU A 22 22.54 5.57 -13.41
C LEU A 22 21.09 5.92 -13.02
N PRO A 23 20.31 6.49 -13.95
CA PRO A 23 18.95 6.96 -13.65
C PRO A 23 17.99 5.83 -13.26
N GLU A 24 18.28 4.58 -13.62
CA GLU A 24 17.55 3.38 -13.22
C GLU A 24 17.71 3.05 -11.73
N LEU A 25 18.77 3.55 -11.07
CA LEU A 25 19.00 3.32 -9.65
C LEU A 25 18.53 4.50 -8.80
N SER A 26 17.78 4.20 -7.75
CA SER A 26 17.46 5.22 -6.75
C SER A 26 18.71 5.64 -5.98
N ARG A 27 18.78 6.90 -5.57
CA ARG A 27 19.92 7.40 -4.77
C ARG A 27 20.13 6.62 -3.46
N SER A 28 19.06 6.10 -2.86
CA SER A 28 19.16 5.22 -1.68
C SER A 28 19.81 3.89 -2.01
N ARG A 29 19.52 3.30 -3.17
CA ARG A 29 20.18 2.05 -3.64
C ARG A 29 21.66 2.31 -3.91
N ILE A 30 21.99 3.41 -4.58
CA ILE A 30 23.39 3.82 -4.83
C ILE A 30 24.15 3.97 -3.51
N GLN A 31 23.59 4.64 -2.50
CA GLN A 31 24.22 4.79 -1.20
C GLN A 31 24.38 3.45 -0.46
N ALA A 32 23.45 2.51 -0.62
CA ALA A 32 23.58 1.16 -0.08
C ALA A 32 24.73 0.41 -0.75
N LEU A 33 24.81 0.42 -2.08
CA LEU A 33 25.92 -0.19 -2.86
C LEU A 33 27.28 0.38 -2.49
N ILE A 34 27.38 1.69 -2.26
CA ILE A 34 28.63 2.32 -1.80
C ILE A 34 29.00 1.83 -0.39
N LYS A 35 28.03 1.71 0.52
CA LYS A 35 28.26 1.27 1.90
C LYS A 35 28.61 -0.21 2.01
N SER A 36 28.06 -1.07 1.13
CA SER A 36 28.38 -2.50 1.08
C SER A 36 29.76 -2.80 0.43
N GLY A 37 30.38 -1.78 -0.22
CA GLY A 37 31.64 -1.97 -0.92
C GLY A 37 31.49 -2.39 -2.38
N ASP A 38 30.25 -2.47 -2.88
CA ASP A 38 29.93 -2.80 -4.27
C ASP A 38 30.25 -1.63 -5.25
N VAL A 39 30.63 -0.48 -4.71
CA VAL A 39 31.15 0.65 -5.52
C VAL A 39 32.55 0.99 -5.05
N GLN A 40 33.47 1.04 -6.00
CA GLN A 40 34.86 1.39 -5.77
C GLN A 40 35.28 2.53 -6.69
N ILE A 41 36.18 3.39 -6.21
CA ILE A 41 36.87 4.41 -7.03
C ILE A 41 38.35 4.01 -7.09
N ASN A 42 38.90 3.88 -8.31
CA ASN A 42 40.29 3.51 -8.55
C ASN A 42 40.69 2.21 -7.81
N GLY A 43 39.73 1.27 -7.65
CA GLY A 43 39.94 -0.01 -6.94
C GLY A 43 39.81 0.08 -5.42
N PHE A 44 39.47 1.24 -4.85
CA PHE A 44 39.34 1.41 -3.40
C PHE A 44 37.89 1.65 -2.99
N ALA A 45 37.54 1.12 -1.81
CA ALA A 45 36.21 1.38 -1.22
C ALA A 45 36.03 2.88 -0.96
N ALA A 46 34.86 3.37 -1.28
CA ALA A 46 34.53 4.80 -1.19
C ALA A 46 33.37 5.05 -0.21
N LYS A 47 33.15 6.32 0.14
CA LYS A 47 31.98 6.75 0.91
C LYS A 47 31.01 7.55 0.00
N PRO A 48 29.71 7.62 0.32
CA PRO A 48 28.77 8.39 -0.50
C PRO A 48 29.16 9.83 -0.75
N LYS A 49 29.90 10.44 0.18
CA LYS A 49 30.38 11.83 0.09
C LYS A 49 31.76 11.97 -0.55
N THR A 50 32.42 10.88 -0.97
CA THR A 50 33.72 10.93 -1.65
C THR A 50 33.60 11.84 -2.88
N PRO A 51 34.50 12.85 -3.05
CA PRO A 51 34.52 13.66 -4.27
C PRO A 51 34.99 12.83 -5.47
N VAL A 52 34.42 13.08 -6.62
CA VAL A 52 34.77 12.41 -7.89
C VAL A 52 35.54 13.40 -8.75
N SER A 53 36.73 12.98 -9.19
CA SER A 53 37.62 13.80 -10.02
C SER A 53 37.69 13.26 -11.47
N ARG A 54 38.05 14.14 -12.39
CA ARG A 54 38.23 13.73 -13.78
C ARG A 54 39.31 12.65 -13.92
N GLY A 55 38.98 11.60 -14.65
CA GLY A 55 39.89 10.46 -14.86
C GLY A 55 39.76 9.37 -13.81
N ASP A 56 38.90 9.54 -12.78
CA ASP A 56 38.62 8.44 -11.84
C ASP A 56 37.92 7.28 -12.55
N SER A 57 38.31 6.07 -12.19
CA SER A 57 37.65 4.83 -12.63
C SER A 57 36.70 4.38 -11.53
N ILE A 58 35.40 4.36 -11.80
CA ILE A 58 34.39 3.90 -10.85
C ILE A 58 33.88 2.53 -11.30
N SER A 59 34.09 1.50 -10.48
CA SER A 59 33.49 0.18 -10.66
C SER A 59 32.23 0.09 -9.83
N VAL A 60 31.12 -0.32 -10.44
CA VAL A 60 29.85 -0.57 -9.79
C VAL A 60 29.46 -2.02 -10.01
N ASN A 61 29.45 -2.80 -8.92
CA ASN A 61 28.86 -4.11 -8.87
C ASN A 61 27.40 -3.94 -8.43
N ILE A 62 26.45 -4.30 -9.30
CA ILE A 62 25.04 -4.33 -8.94
C ILE A 62 24.74 -5.81 -8.69
N PRO A 63 24.79 -6.27 -7.42
CA PRO A 63 24.37 -7.64 -7.13
C PRO A 63 22.93 -7.79 -7.62
N GLU A 64 22.68 -8.91 -8.29
CA GLU A 64 21.30 -9.32 -8.55
C GLU A 64 20.54 -9.18 -7.22
N PRO A 65 19.30 -8.70 -7.24
CA PRO A 65 18.50 -8.67 -6.03
C PRO A 65 18.56 -10.08 -5.47
N GLU A 66 19.12 -10.27 -4.29
CA GLU A 66 18.81 -11.45 -3.49
C GLU A 66 17.31 -11.34 -3.30
N LEU A 67 16.59 -12.10 -4.12
CA LEU A 67 15.19 -12.37 -3.90
C LEU A 67 15.16 -12.93 -2.49
N ALA A 68 14.67 -12.14 -1.54
CA ALA A 68 14.34 -12.67 -0.23
C ALA A 68 13.24 -13.70 -0.52
N GLU A 69 13.66 -14.93 -0.80
CA GLU A 69 12.73 -16.05 -0.94
C GLU A 69 11.94 -16.10 0.35
N ALA A 70 10.68 -15.71 0.25
CA ALA A 70 9.79 -15.77 1.38
C ALA A 70 9.77 -17.22 1.85
N ARG A 71 10.19 -17.46 3.08
CA ARG A 71 10.20 -18.80 3.66
C ARG A 71 8.86 -19.08 4.33
N PRO A 72 8.32 -20.30 4.22
CA PRO A 72 7.12 -20.70 4.96
C PRO A 72 7.31 -20.45 6.47
N GLN A 73 6.31 -19.87 7.11
CA GLN A 73 6.28 -19.65 8.55
C GLN A 73 4.89 -20.02 9.10
N ASP A 74 4.85 -20.74 10.21
CA ASP A 74 3.62 -21.10 10.91
C ASP A 74 3.06 -19.88 11.65
N ILE A 75 2.36 -19.05 10.89
CA ILE A 75 1.67 -17.85 11.38
C ILE A 75 0.18 -18.05 11.17
N PRO A 76 -0.65 -17.93 12.23
CA PRO A 76 -2.09 -18.07 12.11
C PRO A 76 -2.70 -17.06 11.12
N LEU A 77 -3.62 -17.54 10.28
CA LEU A 77 -4.41 -16.71 9.36
C LEU A 77 -5.88 -16.77 9.77
N ASP A 78 -6.52 -15.62 9.86
CA ASP A 78 -7.97 -15.52 10.03
C ASP A 78 -8.62 -15.65 8.63
N ILE A 79 -9.00 -16.90 8.26
CA ILE A 79 -9.52 -17.25 6.95
C ILE A 79 -11.03 -17.04 6.93
N LEU A 80 -11.50 -16.15 6.04
CA LEU A 80 -12.91 -15.89 5.79
C LEU A 80 -13.51 -16.88 4.78
N TYR A 81 -12.70 -17.31 3.82
CA TYR A 81 -13.10 -18.26 2.77
C TYR A 81 -11.86 -18.88 2.12
N GLU A 82 -11.98 -20.13 1.73
CA GLU A 82 -10.94 -20.81 0.96
C GLU A 82 -11.55 -21.89 0.06
N ASP A 83 -11.02 -22.00 -1.16
CA ASP A 83 -11.26 -23.09 -2.08
C ASP A 83 -9.98 -23.47 -2.86
N GLU A 84 -10.10 -24.10 -4.03
CA GLU A 84 -8.96 -24.49 -4.87
C GLU A 84 -8.31 -23.30 -5.58
N ASP A 85 -9.02 -22.18 -5.78
CA ASP A 85 -8.59 -21.04 -6.59
C ASP A 85 -8.17 -19.84 -5.75
N VAL A 86 -8.85 -19.59 -4.64
CA VAL A 86 -8.64 -18.38 -3.83
C VAL A 86 -8.64 -18.68 -2.34
N VAL A 87 -7.94 -17.87 -1.59
CA VAL A 87 -8.13 -17.71 -0.15
C VAL A 87 -8.41 -16.24 0.16
N VAL A 88 -9.43 -15.98 0.98
CA VAL A 88 -9.79 -14.65 1.48
C VAL A 88 -9.56 -14.63 2.97
N ILE A 89 -8.77 -13.68 3.44
CA ILE A 89 -8.41 -13.55 4.84
C ILE A 89 -8.87 -12.20 5.41
N ASN A 90 -9.09 -12.17 6.71
CA ASN A 90 -9.16 -10.95 7.50
C ASN A 90 -7.76 -10.61 8.00
N LYS A 91 -7.04 -9.75 7.27
CA LYS A 91 -5.68 -9.35 7.67
C LYS A 91 -5.71 -8.52 8.94
N GLU A 92 -4.90 -8.87 9.91
CA GLU A 92 -4.71 -8.05 11.11
C GLU A 92 -3.96 -6.75 10.82
N SER A 93 -4.19 -5.72 11.66
CA SER A 93 -3.38 -4.52 11.68
C SER A 93 -1.97 -4.81 12.21
N GLY A 94 -0.96 -4.16 11.64
CA GLY A 94 0.44 -4.36 12.02
C GLY A 94 1.17 -5.41 11.19
N MET A 95 0.46 -6.28 10.44
CA MET A 95 1.06 -7.31 9.59
C MET A 95 1.31 -6.80 8.17
N VAL A 96 2.53 -7.01 7.65
CA VAL A 96 2.91 -6.66 6.27
C VAL A 96 2.47 -7.76 5.31
N VAL A 97 2.05 -7.40 4.11
CA VAL A 97 1.55 -8.38 3.13
C VAL A 97 2.69 -9.23 2.53
N HIS A 98 3.81 -8.64 2.17
CA HIS A 98 4.94 -9.34 1.54
C HIS A 98 6.28 -8.85 2.09
N PRO A 99 7.33 -9.69 2.07
CA PRO A 99 8.66 -9.30 2.52
C PRO A 99 9.17 -8.05 1.81
N ALA A 100 9.80 -7.17 2.57
CA ALA A 100 10.40 -5.93 2.08
C ALA A 100 11.55 -5.49 2.99
N ALA A 101 12.36 -4.52 2.55
CA ALA A 101 13.39 -3.92 3.38
C ALA A 101 12.81 -3.43 4.73
N GLY A 102 13.31 -3.97 5.83
CA GLY A 102 12.82 -3.71 7.19
C GLY A 102 11.75 -4.68 7.72
N ASN A 103 11.20 -5.56 6.88
CA ASN A 103 10.30 -6.65 7.27
C ASN A 103 10.58 -7.85 6.36
N PRO A 104 11.69 -8.59 6.57
CA PRO A 104 12.11 -9.68 5.68
C PRO A 104 11.26 -10.94 5.85
N ASP A 105 10.59 -11.09 6.98
CA ASP A 105 9.76 -12.22 7.39
C ASP A 105 8.55 -11.77 8.20
N GLY A 106 7.77 -12.70 8.74
CA GLY A 106 6.58 -12.40 9.53
C GLY A 106 5.45 -11.79 8.70
N THR A 107 5.38 -12.06 7.41
CA THR A 107 4.40 -11.45 6.50
C THR A 107 3.28 -12.42 6.13
N ILE A 108 2.20 -11.89 5.55
CA ILE A 108 1.10 -12.71 5.00
C ILE A 108 1.64 -13.74 4.01
N VAL A 109 2.60 -13.37 3.16
CA VAL A 109 3.20 -14.32 2.20
C VAL A 109 3.91 -15.47 2.92
N ASN A 110 4.65 -15.21 4.00
CA ASN A 110 5.27 -16.28 4.78
C ASN A 110 4.24 -17.25 5.38
N ALA A 111 3.14 -16.70 5.92
CA ALA A 111 2.02 -17.49 6.46
C ALA A 111 1.33 -18.33 5.37
N LEU A 112 1.06 -17.73 4.21
CA LEU A 112 0.40 -18.40 3.08
C LEU A 112 1.25 -19.50 2.47
N LEU A 113 2.57 -19.32 2.37
CA LEU A 113 3.48 -20.38 1.91
C LEU A 113 3.47 -21.60 2.85
N HIS A 114 3.28 -21.39 4.15
CA HIS A 114 3.11 -22.48 5.09
C HIS A 114 1.72 -23.13 4.97
N HIS A 115 0.67 -22.32 4.89
CA HIS A 115 -0.72 -22.78 4.85
C HIS A 115 -1.07 -23.51 3.55
N CYS A 116 -0.74 -22.92 2.39
CA CYS A 116 -1.12 -23.45 1.07
C CYS A 116 -0.09 -24.42 0.46
N GLY A 117 1.14 -24.45 0.98
CA GLY A 117 2.20 -25.38 0.57
C GLY A 117 2.79 -25.16 -0.83
N ASP A 118 2.05 -24.64 -1.79
CA ASP A 118 2.45 -24.61 -3.22
C ASP A 118 2.10 -23.29 -3.93
N LEU A 119 2.37 -22.15 -3.26
CA LEU A 119 2.18 -20.83 -3.85
C LEU A 119 3.41 -20.27 -4.59
N SER A 120 4.55 -20.95 -4.53
CA SER A 120 5.87 -20.41 -4.89
C SER A 120 6.03 -20.03 -6.37
N GLY A 121 5.20 -20.57 -7.29
CA GLY A 121 5.23 -20.25 -8.72
C GLY A 121 4.27 -19.15 -9.16
N ILE A 122 3.29 -18.80 -8.32
CA ILE A 122 2.11 -18.02 -8.70
C ILE A 122 2.42 -16.51 -8.65
N GLY A 123 2.37 -15.83 -9.79
CA GLY A 123 2.64 -14.39 -9.87
C GLY A 123 4.11 -14.00 -9.72
N GLY A 124 5.03 -14.99 -9.79
CA GLY A 124 6.47 -14.83 -9.67
C GLY A 124 7.01 -15.03 -8.25
N VAL A 125 8.32 -15.24 -8.15
CA VAL A 125 9.03 -15.61 -6.90
C VAL A 125 8.91 -14.55 -5.80
N GLU A 126 8.70 -13.28 -6.15
CA GLU A 126 8.69 -12.17 -5.20
C GLU A 126 7.38 -12.02 -4.42
N ARG A 127 6.23 -12.43 -4.98
CA ARG A 127 4.90 -12.13 -4.43
C ARG A 127 3.88 -13.23 -4.74
N PRO A 128 4.13 -14.47 -4.32
CA PRO A 128 3.27 -15.59 -4.67
C PRO A 128 1.80 -15.33 -4.29
N GLY A 129 0.92 -15.41 -5.28
CA GLY A 129 -0.53 -15.28 -5.13
C GLY A 129 -1.08 -13.87 -4.83
N ILE A 130 -0.22 -12.87 -4.64
CA ILE A 130 -0.66 -11.52 -4.24
C ILE A 130 -1.11 -10.72 -5.46
N VAL A 131 -2.41 -10.45 -5.54
CA VAL A 131 -3.06 -9.65 -6.60
C VAL A 131 -3.34 -8.20 -6.20
N HIS A 132 -3.44 -7.93 -4.90
CA HIS A 132 -3.55 -6.58 -4.33
C HIS A 132 -2.93 -6.55 -2.95
N ARG A 133 -2.85 -5.37 -2.34
CA ARG A 133 -2.27 -5.24 -1.00
C ARG A 133 -3.02 -4.26 -0.12
N LEU A 134 -2.97 -4.51 1.17
CA LEU A 134 -3.28 -3.56 2.23
C LEU A 134 -1.98 -3.04 2.83
N ASP A 135 -2.00 -1.82 3.34
CA ASP A 135 -0.86 -1.28 4.08
C ASP A 135 -0.70 -2.01 5.43
N LYS A 136 0.49 -1.93 6.04
CA LYS A 136 0.83 -2.62 7.28
C LYS A 136 -0.27 -2.48 8.35
N ASP A 137 -0.67 -1.25 8.62
CA ASP A 137 -1.57 -0.92 9.72
C ASP A 137 -3.07 -0.95 9.32
N THR A 138 -3.38 -1.21 8.04
CA THR A 138 -4.74 -1.43 7.56
C THR A 138 -5.13 -2.88 7.81
N SER A 139 -6.31 -3.10 8.43
CA SER A 139 -6.89 -4.43 8.63
C SER A 139 -7.99 -4.75 7.62
N GLY A 140 -8.44 -6.01 7.57
CA GLY A 140 -9.64 -6.43 6.85
C GLY A 140 -9.39 -7.31 5.63
N CYS A 141 -10.38 -7.40 4.74
CA CYS A 141 -10.42 -8.33 3.62
C CYS A 141 -9.23 -8.22 2.67
N LEU A 142 -8.55 -9.34 2.45
CA LEU A 142 -7.48 -9.50 1.47
C LEU A 142 -7.71 -10.81 0.72
N VAL A 143 -7.78 -10.78 -0.62
CA VAL A 143 -7.87 -11.98 -1.47
C VAL A 143 -6.52 -12.34 -2.04
N ILE A 144 -6.23 -13.64 -2.06
CA ILE A 144 -5.00 -14.25 -2.55
C ILE A 144 -5.38 -15.32 -3.58
N ALA A 145 -4.67 -15.38 -4.69
CA ALA A 145 -4.82 -16.44 -5.69
C ALA A 145 -4.01 -17.68 -5.30
N LYS A 146 -4.58 -18.87 -5.46
CA LYS A 146 -3.91 -20.15 -5.18
C LYS A 146 -3.34 -20.82 -6.42
N ASN A 147 -3.62 -20.31 -7.62
CA ASN A 147 -3.07 -20.80 -8.90
C ASN A 147 -2.96 -19.65 -9.91
N ASP A 148 -2.22 -19.89 -11.01
CA ASP A 148 -1.96 -18.88 -12.04
C ASP A 148 -3.21 -18.37 -12.73
N GLY A 149 -4.18 -19.24 -12.99
CA GLY A 149 -5.47 -18.86 -13.60
C GLY A 149 -6.24 -17.88 -12.72
N ALA A 150 -6.32 -18.16 -11.43
CA ALA A 150 -6.92 -17.26 -10.45
C ALA A 150 -6.15 -15.94 -10.33
N HIS A 151 -4.82 -15.99 -10.33
CA HIS A 151 -3.97 -14.79 -10.27
C HIS A 151 -4.21 -13.89 -11.49
N GLN A 152 -4.22 -14.43 -12.70
CA GLN A 152 -4.47 -13.68 -13.93
C GLN A 152 -5.87 -13.06 -13.93
N SER A 153 -6.90 -13.86 -13.59
CA SER A 153 -8.29 -13.37 -13.52
C SER A 153 -8.46 -12.23 -12.52
N LEU A 154 -8.01 -12.42 -11.27
CA LEU A 154 -8.13 -11.41 -10.24
C LEU A 154 -7.32 -10.15 -10.57
N THR A 155 -6.09 -10.30 -11.08
CA THR A 155 -5.29 -9.14 -11.52
C THR A 155 -6.02 -8.34 -12.61
N GLY A 156 -6.66 -9.02 -13.56
CA GLY A 156 -7.52 -8.41 -14.58
C GLY A 156 -8.69 -7.64 -13.97
N GLN A 157 -9.39 -8.22 -12.99
CA GLN A 157 -10.51 -7.57 -12.30
C GLN A 157 -10.07 -6.33 -11.51
N PHE A 158 -8.93 -6.38 -10.80
CA PHE A 158 -8.37 -5.21 -10.12
C PHE A 158 -7.94 -4.12 -11.10
N ALA A 159 -7.35 -4.48 -12.24
CA ALA A 159 -6.97 -3.55 -13.30
C ALA A 159 -8.20 -2.90 -13.97
N ALA A 160 -9.22 -3.70 -14.27
CA ALA A 160 -10.50 -3.23 -14.83
C ALA A 160 -11.39 -2.48 -13.81
N ARG A 161 -11.01 -2.49 -12.52
CA ARG A 161 -11.76 -1.87 -11.42
C ARG A 161 -13.18 -2.46 -11.23
N SER A 162 -13.39 -3.71 -11.60
CA SER A 162 -14.65 -4.42 -11.40
C SER A 162 -14.80 -4.98 -9.97
N THR A 163 -13.73 -4.96 -9.19
CA THR A 163 -13.75 -5.35 -7.78
C THR A 163 -14.38 -4.26 -6.92
N GLU A 164 -15.28 -4.65 -6.00
CA GLU A 164 -15.83 -3.75 -4.99
C GLU A 164 -14.93 -3.71 -3.76
N LYS A 165 -14.60 -2.51 -3.28
CA LYS A 165 -13.74 -2.31 -2.10
C LYS A 165 -14.35 -1.24 -1.21
N ARG A 166 -14.92 -1.65 -0.06
CA ARG A 166 -15.47 -0.73 0.92
C ARG A 166 -14.65 -0.77 2.21
N TYR A 167 -14.29 0.40 2.67
CA TYR A 167 -13.50 0.59 3.88
C TYR A 167 -14.29 1.38 4.92
N LEU A 168 -14.16 0.98 6.16
CA LEU A 168 -14.53 1.79 7.30
C LEU A 168 -13.31 2.62 7.73
N ALA A 169 -13.48 3.92 7.81
CA ALA A 169 -12.46 4.86 8.22
C ALA A 169 -12.97 5.74 9.35
N VAL A 170 -12.21 5.90 10.44
CA VAL A 170 -12.51 6.95 11.40
C VAL A 170 -11.59 8.12 11.13
N VAL A 171 -12.18 9.29 10.95
CA VAL A 171 -11.48 10.53 10.60
C VAL A 171 -11.60 11.58 11.69
N GLN A 172 -10.62 12.48 11.75
CA GLN A 172 -10.67 13.66 12.59
C GLN A 172 -11.61 14.71 11.98
N GLY A 173 -12.43 15.33 12.82
CA GLY A 173 -13.46 16.28 12.39
C GLY A 173 -14.67 15.57 11.74
N ILE A 174 -15.64 16.38 11.33
CA ILE A 174 -16.90 15.92 10.72
C ILE A 174 -16.94 16.42 9.28
N PRO A 175 -16.81 15.52 8.27
CA PRO A 175 -16.81 15.92 6.86
C PRO A 175 -18.08 16.67 6.45
N ARG A 176 -17.89 17.74 5.70
CA ARG A 176 -18.98 18.50 5.05
C ARG A 176 -18.60 18.80 3.62
N PRO A 177 -19.43 18.40 2.62
CA PRO A 177 -20.72 17.69 2.77
C PRO A 177 -20.57 16.29 3.35
N SER A 178 -21.67 15.70 3.81
CA SER A 178 -21.69 14.35 4.43
C SER A 178 -21.39 13.22 3.46
N SER A 179 -21.39 13.49 2.17
CA SER A 179 -21.04 12.51 1.14
C SER A 179 -20.46 13.19 -0.08
N GLY A 180 -19.67 12.48 -0.86
CA GLY A 180 -19.07 13.02 -2.08
C GLY A 180 -18.15 12.04 -2.78
N THR A 181 -17.63 12.48 -3.94
CA THR A 181 -16.59 11.80 -4.70
C THR A 181 -15.34 12.68 -4.71
N VAL A 182 -14.20 12.10 -4.34
CA VAL A 182 -12.90 12.77 -4.42
C VAL A 182 -12.13 12.20 -5.59
N PHE A 183 -11.78 13.07 -6.53
CA PHE A 183 -10.91 12.76 -7.66
C PHE A 183 -9.62 13.56 -7.56
N THR A 184 -8.49 12.88 -7.53
CA THR A 184 -7.16 13.50 -7.47
C THR A 184 -6.14 12.69 -8.24
N HIS A 185 -4.91 13.21 -8.34
CA HIS A 185 -3.75 12.44 -8.76
C HIS A 185 -2.82 12.26 -7.57
N ILE A 186 -2.45 11.02 -7.27
CA ILE A 186 -1.58 10.69 -6.13
C ILE A 186 -0.24 10.20 -6.64
N GLY A 187 0.83 10.87 -6.19
CA GLY A 187 2.21 10.56 -6.51
C GLY A 187 3.10 10.61 -5.28
N ARG A 188 4.41 10.43 -5.47
CA ARG A 188 5.38 10.62 -4.39
C ARG A 188 5.41 12.07 -3.96
N HIS A 189 5.45 12.30 -2.64
CA HIS A 189 5.58 13.67 -2.10
C HIS A 189 6.90 14.30 -2.57
N PRO A 190 6.90 15.53 -3.11
CA PRO A 190 8.08 16.13 -3.76
C PRO A 190 9.29 16.28 -2.83
N VAL A 191 9.04 16.52 -1.54
CA VAL A 191 10.10 16.73 -0.54
C VAL A 191 10.33 15.49 0.33
N ASN A 192 9.28 14.86 0.83
CA ASN A 192 9.39 13.70 1.70
C ASN A 192 9.02 12.41 0.95
N ARG A 193 10.02 11.69 0.46
CA ARG A 193 9.83 10.46 -0.34
C ARG A 193 9.18 9.29 0.41
N LEU A 194 9.09 9.34 1.72
CA LEU A 194 8.35 8.35 2.53
C LEU A 194 6.84 8.57 2.44
N LYS A 195 6.41 9.76 2.00
CA LYS A 195 5.00 10.12 1.89
C LYS A 195 4.51 10.06 0.45
N MET A 196 3.22 9.84 0.32
CA MET A 196 2.46 10.11 -0.88
C MET A 196 1.78 11.48 -0.74
N ALA A 197 1.46 12.11 -1.86
CA ALA A 197 0.77 13.40 -1.86
C ALA A 197 -0.19 13.48 -3.05
N VAL A 198 -1.17 14.34 -2.94
CA VAL A 198 -1.91 14.81 -4.10
C VAL A 198 -0.98 15.68 -4.93
N VAL A 199 -0.86 15.37 -6.21
CA VAL A 199 0.04 16.01 -7.18
C VAL A 199 -0.76 16.48 -8.39
N ASN A 200 -0.15 17.29 -9.24
CA ASN A 200 -0.77 17.76 -10.46
C ASN A 200 -1.06 16.59 -11.44
N PRO A 201 -2.08 16.71 -12.30
CA PRO A 201 -2.30 15.78 -13.40
C PRO A 201 -1.02 15.55 -14.20
N GLY A 202 -0.75 14.29 -14.58
CA GLY A 202 0.49 13.90 -15.27
C GLY A 202 1.69 13.58 -14.37
N SER A 203 1.66 13.97 -13.08
CA SER A 203 2.76 13.68 -12.12
C SER A 203 2.42 12.53 -11.15
N GLY A 204 1.27 11.90 -11.28
CA GLY A 204 0.78 10.83 -10.42
C GLY A 204 -0.28 9.97 -11.09
N LYS A 205 -0.77 8.96 -10.36
CA LYS A 205 -1.85 8.09 -10.82
C LYS A 205 -3.20 8.65 -10.38
N ALA A 206 -4.18 8.66 -11.28
CA ALA A 206 -5.55 9.04 -10.98
C ALA A 206 -6.11 8.20 -9.82
N ALA A 207 -6.75 8.87 -8.89
CA ALA A 207 -7.31 8.28 -7.68
C ALA A 207 -8.74 8.78 -7.46
N ILE A 208 -9.68 7.83 -7.25
CA ILE A 208 -11.10 8.11 -7.07
C ILE A 208 -11.59 7.35 -5.84
N THR A 209 -12.24 8.07 -4.93
CA THR A 209 -12.90 7.50 -3.75
C THR A 209 -14.22 8.19 -3.51
N ASP A 210 -15.29 7.43 -3.37
CA ASP A 210 -16.54 7.93 -2.81
C ASP A 210 -16.47 7.83 -1.29
N TYR A 211 -17.05 8.81 -0.61
CA TYR A 211 -17.19 8.77 0.84
C TYR A 211 -18.60 9.09 1.28
N ASP A 212 -19.04 8.46 2.35
CA ASP A 212 -20.30 8.70 3.03
C ASP A 212 -20.07 8.75 4.54
N LEU A 213 -20.46 9.86 5.15
CA LEU A 213 -20.48 10.01 6.60
C LEU A 213 -21.56 9.09 7.18
N LEU A 214 -21.17 8.12 7.97
CA LEU A 214 -22.10 7.18 8.61
C LEU A 214 -22.59 7.71 9.95
N CYS A 215 -21.67 8.16 10.80
CA CYS A 215 -22.01 8.84 12.05
C CYS A 215 -20.91 9.81 12.47
N ALA A 216 -21.26 10.75 13.33
CA ALA A 216 -20.33 11.71 13.91
C ALA A 216 -20.34 11.63 15.42
N ASP A 217 -19.17 11.74 16.05
CA ASP A 217 -19.00 11.90 17.48
C ASP A 217 -18.42 13.30 17.78
N PRO A 218 -19.28 14.28 18.10
CA PRO A 218 -18.84 15.63 18.43
C PRO A 218 -17.95 15.68 19.68
N ALA A 219 -18.08 14.72 20.61
CA ALA A 219 -17.31 14.71 21.86
C ALA A 219 -15.81 14.49 21.60
N THR A 220 -15.50 13.60 20.67
CA THR A 220 -14.11 13.31 20.25
C THR A 220 -13.69 14.06 19.00
N ASP A 221 -14.57 14.89 18.41
CA ASP A 221 -14.36 15.58 17.13
C ASP A 221 -13.90 14.58 16.05
N SER A 222 -14.68 13.52 15.89
CA SER A 222 -14.37 12.44 14.94
C SER A 222 -15.63 11.92 14.26
N ALA A 223 -15.45 11.19 13.17
CA ALA A 223 -16.53 10.62 12.39
C ALA A 223 -16.17 9.26 11.81
N LEU A 224 -17.13 8.35 11.77
CA LEU A 224 -17.05 7.11 11.01
C LEU A 224 -17.54 7.37 9.58
N VAL A 225 -16.70 7.03 8.62
CA VAL A 225 -16.92 7.25 7.19
C VAL A 225 -16.80 5.92 6.45
N LEU A 226 -17.73 5.65 5.56
CA LEU A 226 -17.62 4.60 4.56
C LEU A 226 -16.88 5.17 3.35
N CYS A 227 -15.79 4.51 2.94
CA CYS A 227 -15.05 4.86 1.73
C CYS A 227 -15.19 3.74 0.70
N THR A 228 -15.74 4.04 -0.49
CA THR A 228 -15.76 3.11 -1.63
C THR A 228 -14.61 3.46 -2.57
N LEU A 229 -13.64 2.56 -2.69
CA LEU A 229 -12.43 2.79 -3.47
C LEU A 229 -12.59 2.28 -4.90
N HIS A 230 -12.68 3.17 -5.87
CA HIS A 230 -12.59 2.83 -7.30
C HIS A 230 -11.13 2.59 -7.70
N THR A 231 -10.20 3.31 -7.06
CA THR A 231 -8.76 3.10 -7.16
C THR A 231 -8.17 2.80 -5.77
N GLY A 232 -7.04 2.13 -5.66
CA GLY A 232 -6.51 1.65 -4.39
C GLY A 232 -5.85 2.70 -3.49
N ARG A 233 -6.48 3.86 -3.14
CA ARG A 233 -5.81 4.94 -2.39
C ARG A 233 -6.70 5.61 -1.35
N THR A 234 -6.23 5.64 -0.09
CA THR A 234 -6.96 6.17 1.09
C THR A 234 -6.54 7.59 1.52
N HIS A 235 -5.66 8.26 0.77
CA HIS A 235 -5.17 9.62 1.09
C HIS A 235 -6.19 10.74 0.89
N HIS A 236 -7.37 10.40 0.35
CA HIS A 236 -8.40 11.38 0.03
C HIS A 236 -8.99 12.05 1.26
N MET A 237 -9.15 11.32 2.37
CA MET A 237 -9.68 11.93 3.61
C MET A 237 -8.73 13.00 4.16
N LEU A 238 -7.41 12.78 4.08
CA LEU A 238 -6.43 13.82 4.40
C LEU A 238 -6.55 15.03 3.48
N HIS A 239 -6.76 14.83 2.16
CA HIS A 239 -6.96 15.90 1.19
C HIS A 239 -8.20 16.77 1.50
N LEU A 240 -9.25 16.15 2.00
CA LEU A 240 -10.45 16.85 2.48
C LEU A 240 -10.24 17.57 3.82
N GLY A 241 -9.07 17.50 4.44
CA GLY A 241 -8.79 18.08 5.75
C GLY A 241 -9.19 17.19 6.94
N HIS A 242 -9.59 15.95 6.67
CA HIS A 242 -10.04 14.98 7.66
C HIS A 242 -9.08 13.78 7.74
N PRO A 243 -7.87 13.91 8.34
CA PRO A 243 -6.92 12.82 8.44
C PRO A 243 -7.49 11.66 9.26
N LEU A 244 -7.05 10.45 8.95
CA LEU A 244 -7.43 9.25 9.68
C LEU A 244 -7.00 9.34 11.15
N ILE A 245 -7.83 8.85 12.05
CA ILE A 245 -7.46 8.70 13.46
C ILE A 245 -6.39 7.60 13.57
N GLY A 246 -5.37 7.87 14.38
CA GLY A 246 -4.26 6.93 14.62
C GLY A 246 -3.25 6.82 13.48
N ASP A 247 -3.31 7.68 12.44
CA ASP A 247 -2.33 7.69 11.34
C ASP A 247 -0.99 8.26 11.79
N PRO A 248 0.09 7.45 11.87
CA PRO A 248 1.40 7.92 12.35
C PRO A 248 2.16 8.75 11.31
N ILE A 249 1.74 8.70 10.04
CA ILE A 249 2.48 9.29 8.91
C ILE A 249 1.89 10.66 8.53
N TYR A 250 0.57 10.75 8.43
CA TYR A 250 -0.13 11.90 7.88
C TYR A 250 -0.89 12.72 8.92
N ALA A 251 -1.11 12.18 10.11
CA ALA A 251 -1.72 12.88 11.23
C ALA A 251 -0.70 13.17 12.35
N LYS A 252 -1.18 13.79 13.41
CA LYS A 252 -0.48 13.91 14.70
C LYS A 252 -1.34 13.22 15.76
N PRO A 253 -1.20 11.89 15.96
CA PRO A 253 -2.08 11.12 16.84
C PRO A 253 -2.19 11.72 18.25
N SER A 254 -1.08 12.25 18.80
CA SER A 254 -1.06 12.89 20.14
C SER A 254 -1.95 14.14 20.25
N ARG A 255 -2.42 14.70 19.13
CA ARG A 255 -3.34 15.85 19.09
C ARG A 255 -4.79 15.48 18.81
N GLN A 256 -5.03 14.21 18.49
CA GLN A 256 -6.38 13.69 18.26
C GLN A 256 -7.04 13.37 19.61
N LYS A 257 -8.30 13.69 19.78
CA LYS A 257 -9.05 13.39 21.02
C LYS A 257 -9.32 11.90 21.18
N ALA A 258 -9.63 11.22 20.07
CA ALA A 258 -9.78 9.77 20.06
C ALA A 258 -8.40 9.09 19.98
N GLN A 259 -8.13 8.11 20.83
CA GLN A 259 -6.85 7.40 20.95
C GLN A 259 -7.07 5.89 20.88
N PRO A 260 -7.40 5.33 19.69
CA PRO A 260 -7.72 3.91 19.54
C PRO A 260 -6.51 2.98 19.59
N GLY A 261 -5.29 3.52 19.59
CA GLY A 261 -4.05 2.73 19.63
C GLY A 261 -3.59 2.18 18.28
N ARG A 262 -4.37 2.35 17.21
CA ARG A 262 -4.04 1.89 15.85
C ARG A 262 -4.56 2.86 14.78
N LEU A 263 -4.12 2.67 13.54
CA LEU A 263 -4.73 3.31 12.38
C LEU A 263 -6.19 2.84 12.21
N MET A 264 -7.12 3.78 12.20
CA MET A 264 -8.55 3.50 12.05
C MET A 264 -8.95 3.43 10.58
N LEU A 265 -8.43 2.41 9.90
CA LEU A 265 -8.73 2.05 8.52
C LEU A 265 -8.90 0.54 8.41
N HIS A 266 -10.04 0.10 7.92
CA HIS A 266 -10.43 -1.29 7.84
C HIS A 266 -11.06 -1.61 6.49
N ALA A 267 -10.47 -2.53 5.73
CA ALA A 267 -11.02 -3.07 4.48
C ALA A 267 -12.21 -3.98 4.81
N TRP A 268 -13.36 -3.37 5.05
CA TRP A 268 -14.54 -4.02 5.60
C TRP A 268 -15.18 -5.01 4.63
N ARG A 269 -15.40 -4.59 3.36
CA ARG A 269 -16.01 -5.45 2.34
C ARG A 269 -15.17 -5.51 1.09
N LEU A 270 -15.11 -6.70 0.52
CA LEU A 270 -14.43 -7.00 -0.75
C LEU A 270 -15.35 -7.84 -1.62
N GLY A 271 -15.64 -7.37 -2.84
CA GLY A 271 -16.41 -8.10 -3.84
C GLY A 271 -15.61 -8.30 -5.13
N PHE A 272 -15.65 -9.51 -5.66
CA PHE A 272 -15.02 -9.88 -6.94
C PHE A 272 -15.75 -11.06 -7.58
N ASP A 273 -15.51 -11.30 -8.86
CA ASP A 273 -16.05 -12.47 -9.54
C ASP A 273 -15.08 -13.65 -9.39
N HIS A 274 -15.61 -14.79 -8.96
CA HIS A 274 -14.80 -15.98 -8.72
C HIS A 274 -14.04 -16.40 -10.00
N PRO A 275 -12.71 -16.61 -9.94
CA PRO A 275 -11.87 -16.78 -11.12
C PRO A 275 -12.31 -17.90 -12.08
N ARG A 276 -12.79 -19.03 -11.53
CA ARG A 276 -13.19 -20.20 -12.29
C ARG A 276 -14.66 -20.17 -12.71
N THR A 277 -15.54 -19.77 -11.80
CA THR A 277 -17.00 -19.87 -12.00
C THR A 277 -17.65 -18.60 -12.53
N GLY A 278 -16.96 -17.46 -12.44
CA GLY A 278 -17.51 -16.15 -12.76
C GLY A 278 -18.62 -15.66 -11.80
N LYS A 279 -18.94 -16.44 -10.75
CA LYS A 279 -19.96 -16.06 -9.78
C LYS A 279 -19.49 -14.90 -8.93
N ARG A 280 -20.34 -13.88 -8.74
CA ARG A 280 -20.05 -12.78 -7.82
C ARG A 280 -19.92 -13.29 -6.38
N MET A 281 -18.81 -12.98 -5.76
CA MET A 281 -18.48 -13.28 -4.37
C MET A 281 -18.35 -11.96 -3.59
N GLU A 282 -18.89 -11.93 -2.38
CA GLU A 282 -18.80 -10.78 -1.48
C GLU A 282 -18.40 -11.27 -0.10
N PHE A 283 -17.40 -10.61 0.46
CA PHE A 283 -16.84 -10.94 1.78
C PHE A 283 -16.89 -9.74 2.68
N GLU A 284 -17.11 -10.00 3.96
CA GLU A 284 -17.11 -9.00 4.99
C GLU A 284 -16.17 -9.43 6.12
N ALA A 285 -15.18 -8.60 6.45
CA ALA A 285 -14.32 -8.82 7.58
C ALA A 285 -14.99 -8.35 8.87
N PRO A 286 -14.87 -9.09 9.99
CA PRO A 286 -15.33 -8.65 11.30
C PRO A 286 -14.76 -7.27 11.64
N ILE A 287 -15.64 -6.36 12.09
CA ILE A 287 -15.22 -5.00 12.44
C ILE A 287 -14.43 -5.05 13.75
N PRO A 288 -13.21 -4.51 13.79
CA PRO A 288 -12.38 -4.54 15.00
C PRO A 288 -13.02 -3.82 16.18
N PRO A 289 -12.79 -4.29 17.43
CA PRO A 289 -13.42 -3.75 18.63
C PRO A 289 -13.12 -2.27 18.87
N GLU A 290 -12.03 -1.75 18.34
CA GLU A 290 -11.68 -0.32 18.43
C GLU A 290 -12.69 0.60 17.74
N TYR A 291 -13.55 0.07 16.86
CA TYR A 291 -14.64 0.81 16.23
C TYR A 291 -15.90 0.93 17.11
N THR A 292 -15.97 0.18 18.21
CA THR A 292 -17.15 0.12 19.11
C THR A 292 -17.70 1.49 19.49
N PRO A 293 -16.91 2.52 19.84
CA PRO A 293 -17.44 3.83 20.21
C PRO A 293 -18.34 4.46 19.14
N TRP A 294 -17.97 4.30 17.88
CA TRP A 294 -18.76 4.83 16.76
C TRP A 294 -19.91 3.90 16.38
N LEU A 295 -19.74 2.58 16.50
CA LEU A 295 -20.79 1.61 16.20
C LEU A 295 -21.97 1.73 17.18
N GLN A 296 -21.74 2.11 18.41
CA GLN A 296 -22.78 2.34 19.42
C GLN A 296 -23.65 3.58 19.11
N LEU A 297 -23.22 4.46 18.19
CA LEU A 297 -24.02 5.59 17.75
C LEU A 297 -25.14 5.21 16.76
N PHE A 298 -25.22 3.95 16.32
CA PHE A 298 -26.26 3.45 15.44
C PHE A 298 -27.37 2.73 16.22
N PRO A 299 -28.53 3.34 16.45
CA PRO A 299 -29.62 2.73 17.23
C PRO A 299 -30.18 1.47 16.57
N ASN A 300 -30.10 1.35 15.24
CA ASN A 300 -30.60 0.21 14.45
C ASN A 300 -29.47 -0.62 13.81
N GLY A 301 -28.24 -0.48 14.30
CA GLY A 301 -27.06 -1.14 13.74
C GLY A 301 -26.52 -0.46 12.48
N LEU A 302 -25.26 -0.76 12.17
CA LEU A 302 -24.52 -0.16 11.06
C LEU A 302 -25.18 -0.42 9.70
N TYR A 303 -25.71 -1.63 9.48
CA TYR A 303 -26.17 -2.07 8.16
C TYR A 303 -27.32 -1.23 7.60
N GLY A 304 -28.19 -0.70 8.45
CA GLY A 304 -29.26 0.21 8.02
C GLY A 304 -28.80 1.59 7.58
N ALA A 305 -27.57 1.97 7.94
CA ALA A 305 -26.97 3.26 7.59
C ALA A 305 -26.06 3.21 6.35
N VAL A 306 -25.74 1.99 5.84
CA VAL A 306 -24.80 1.81 4.72
C VAL A 306 -25.51 2.09 3.40
N PRO A 307 -25.10 3.12 2.64
CA PRO A 307 -25.67 3.43 1.34
C PRO A 307 -25.32 2.37 0.29
N ALA A 308 -26.16 2.24 -0.74
CA ALA A 308 -25.84 1.47 -1.92
C ALA A 308 -24.61 2.04 -2.63
N PRO A 309 -23.81 1.20 -3.34
CA PRO A 309 -22.71 1.69 -4.14
C PRO A 309 -23.19 2.68 -5.20
N ARG A 310 -22.43 3.76 -5.39
CA ARG A 310 -22.69 4.68 -6.49
C ARG A 310 -22.08 4.11 -7.77
N PRO A 311 -22.77 4.17 -8.93
CA PRO A 311 -22.15 3.82 -10.20
C PRO A 311 -20.99 4.80 -10.47
N MET A 312 -19.87 4.28 -11.02
CA MET A 312 -18.82 5.17 -11.52
C MET A 312 -19.41 6.07 -12.62
N LYS A 313 -19.18 7.37 -12.50
CA LYS A 313 -19.50 8.30 -13.58
C LYS A 313 -18.50 8.07 -14.70
N GLU A 314 -18.97 7.65 -15.87
CA GLU A 314 -18.16 7.33 -17.06
C GLU A 314 -17.37 8.53 -17.61
N ASP A 315 -17.63 9.74 -17.14
CA ASP A 315 -17.22 10.99 -17.80
C ASP A 315 -16.07 11.76 -17.07
N GLN A 316 -15.31 11.10 -16.21
CA GLN A 316 -14.10 11.73 -15.64
C GLN A 316 -12.88 11.20 -16.39
N GLY A 317 -12.57 11.84 -17.55
CA GLY A 317 -11.46 11.55 -18.44
C GLY A 317 -10.23 11.00 -17.72
N LEU A 318 -10.07 9.71 -17.82
CA LEU A 318 -8.95 8.93 -17.31
C LEU A 318 -7.93 8.69 -18.44
N ASP A 319 -7.61 9.75 -19.22
CA ASP A 319 -6.50 9.77 -20.17
C ASP A 319 -5.21 10.24 -19.51
#